data_3d91e4494bc2cd43da18542b6ab2dac8
#
_entry.id   3d91e4494bc2cd43da18542b6ab2dac8
#
_cell.length_a   1.000
_cell.length_b   1.000
_cell.length_c   1.000
_cell.angle_alpha   90.00
_cell.angle_beta   90.00
_cell.angle_gamma   90.00
#
_symmetry.space_group_name_H-M   'P 1'
#
loop_
_entity.id
_entity.type
_entity.pdbx_description
1 polymer ?
#
loop_
_entity_poly.entity_id
_entity_poly.type
_entity_poly.pdbx_seq_one_letter_code
_entity_poly.pdbx_strand_id
1 'polypeptide(L)'
;MGWGQFIEVNVDLDMRRLSEGDRQLFNSIEEDMKQYYLNTLFSPEVDDLKMSIDFHLVLESVSRGGSQIIINAQAIFTNKRDQYFYAKGIQFPYSQGQKIIYTPSFDLDPLASFLNYYAFMFIATNLDTWEYMGGTSFFNRAIELSDLGKDSDWSVGWDDRWKKSRKIKSNQYLRSMRFNYFTALDALGAEEVDITIVKNAMSIFHEDLLTLDKKMGSNKETLHFLKAYHESIAELLSALNLKDTLELLLLYDHDNKKVYESYLKN
;
A
#
# COMPACT_ATOMS: atom_id res chain seq x y z
N MET A 1 13.89 19.62 7.80
CA MET A 1 13.18 18.40 8.24
C MET A 1 11.88 18.34 7.46
N GLY A 2 11.59 17.22 6.79
CA GLY A 2 10.33 17.05 6.07
C GLY A 2 9.16 17.02 7.07
N TRP A 3 8.05 17.64 6.69
CA TRP A 3 6.82 17.73 7.49
C TRP A 3 5.79 16.67 7.11
N GLY A 4 6.10 15.81 6.10
CA GLY A 4 5.20 14.80 5.57
C GLY A 4 5.13 13.52 6.41
N GLN A 5 4.11 12.71 6.12
CA GLN A 5 3.98 11.35 6.67
C GLN A 5 5.06 10.40 6.13
N PHE A 6 5.61 10.66 4.96
CA PHE A 6 6.67 9.85 4.37
C PHE A 6 8.03 10.42 4.74
N ILE A 7 8.79 9.70 5.58
CA ILE A 7 10.11 10.12 6.10
C ILE A 7 11.28 9.45 5.35
N GLU A 8 11.01 8.37 4.66
CA GLU A 8 11.95 7.65 3.81
C GLU A 8 11.28 7.38 2.46
N VAL A 9 11.83 7.96 1.42
CA VAL A 9 11.28 7.88 0.06
C VAL A 9 12.41 7.51 -0.90
N ASN A 10 12.25 6.37 -1.57
CA ASN A 10 13.15 5.96 -2.63
C ASN A 10 12.37 5.91 -3.95
N VAL A 11 12.90 6.57 -4.95
CA VAL A 11 12.37 6.59 -6.31
C VAL A 11 13.41 5.96 -7.22
N ASP A 12 12.99 5.07 -8.09
CA ASP A 12 13.81 4.48 -9.13
C ASP A 12 13.11 4.67 -10.48
N LEU A 13 13.82 5.28 -11.43
CA LEU A 13 13.28 5.65 -12.72
C LEU A 13 13.91 4.83 -13.84
N ASP A 14 13.14 3.94 -14.44
CA ASP A 14 13.58 3.19 -15.61
C ASP A 14 13.19 3.89 -16.92
N MET A 15 14.19 4.41 -17.61
CA MET A 15 14.05 5.11 -18.90
C MET A 15 14.64 4.30 -20.08
N ARG A 16 14.94 3.01 -19.91
CA ARG A 16 15.62 2.20 -20.94
C ARG A 16 14.84 2.12 -22.25
N ARG A 17 13.52 2.26 -22.20
CA ARG A 17 12.64 2.26 -23.38
C ARG A 17 12.61 3.58 -24.16
N LEU A 18 13.14 4.66 -23.57
CA LEU A 18 13.16 5.98 -24.19
C LEU A 18 14.42 6.20 -25.02
N SER A 19 14.32 7.07 -26.04
CA SER A 19 15.48 7.57 -26.79
C SER A 19 16.38 8.40 -25.89
N GLU A 20 17.67 8.54 -26.24
CA GLU A 20 18.62 9.34 -25.47
C GLU A 20 18.20 10.80 -25.34
N GLY A 21 17.65 11.39 -26.41
CA GLY A 21 17.15 12.75 -26.38
C GLY A 21 15.92 12.94 -25.50
N ASP A 22 15.05 11.92 -25.41
CA ASP A 22 13.91 11.98 -24.51
C ASP A 22 14.31 11.82 -23.03
N ARG A 23 15.32 10.99 -22.72
CA ARG A 23 15.80 10.80 -21.33
C ARG A 23 16.27 12.10 -20.68
N GLN A 24 16.88 13.00 -21.45
CA GLN A 24 17.36 14.29 -20.94
C GLN A 24 16.24 15.20 -20.42
N LEU A 25 14.99 14.98 -20.85
CA LEU A 25 13.84 15.74 -20.40
C LEU A 25 13.46 15.43 -18.94
N PHE A 26 13.87 14.26 -18.42
CA PHE A 26 13.43 13.73 -17.13
C PHE A 26 14.50 13.76 -16.03
N ASN A 27 15.56 14.54 -16.19
CA ASN A 27 16.69 14.58 -15.25
C ASN A 27 16.31 14.97 -13.82
N SER A 28 15.21 15.72 -13.61
CA SER A 28 14.78 16.15 -12.28
C SER A 28 13.56 15.40 -11.74
N ILE A 29 12.82 14.66 -12.59
CA ILE A 29 11.51 14.10 -12.21
C ILE A 29 11.59 13.11 -11.03
N GLU A 30 12.68 12.34 -10.96
CA GLU A 30 12.92 11.41 -9.84
C GLU A 30 13.03 12.15 -8.51
N GLU A 31 13.87 13.19 -8.47
CA GLU A 31 14.03 14.02 -7.27
C GLU A 31 12.78 14.83 -6.97
N ASP A 32 12.08 15.36 -7.98
CA ASP A 32 10.83 16.10 -7.81
C ASP A 32 9.74 15.23 -7.17
N MET A 33 9.59 13.97 -7.60
CA MET A 33 8.65 13.02 -6.99
C MET A 33 9.06 12.63 -5.57
N LYS A 34 10.35 12.44 -5.31
CA LYS A 34 10.88 12.17 -3.97
C LYS A 34 10.59 13.33 -3.02
N GLN A 35 10.92 14.55 -3.43
CA GLN A 35 10.67 15.75 -2.64
C GLN A 35 9.18 16.00 -2.43
N TYR A 36 8.33 15.63 -3.40
CA TYR A 36 6.90 15.69 -3.26
C TYR A 36 6.40 14.89 -2.05
N TYR A 37 6.78 13.62 -1.93
CA TYR A 37 6.40 12.79 -0.78
C TYR A 37 7.01 13.27 0.54
N LEU A 38 8.29 13.64 0.55
CA LEU A 38 8.99 14.07 1.76
C LEU A 38 8.41 15.38 2.36
N ASN A 39 7.93 16.29 1.49
CA ASN A 39 7.50 17.63 1.90
C ASN A 39 5.97 17.79 1.94
N THR A 40 5.19 16.76 1.54
CA THR A 40 3.74 16.84 1.55
C THR A 40 3.16 16.31 2.85
N LEU A 41 2.40 17.14 3.56
CA LEU A 41 1.52 16.73 4.64
C LEU A 41 0.16 16.36 4.04
N PHE A 42 -0.08 15.06 3.82
CA PHE A 42 -1.29 14.56 3.17
C PHE A 42 -2.54 14.70 4.07
N SER A 43 -2.36 14.69 5.38
CA SER A 43 -3.41 15.01 6.35
C SER A 43 -2.81 15.50 7.68
N PRO A 44 -3.26 16.66 8.19
CA PRO A 44 -2.88 17.12 9.51
C PRO A 44 -3.40 16.24 10.67
N GLU A 45 -4.45 15.45 10.42
CA GLU A 45 -5.08 14.58 11.45
C GLU A 45 -4.20 13.38 11.84
N VAL A 46 -3.19 13.07 11.02
CA VAL A 46 -2.25 11.96 11.20
C VAL A 46 -0.81 12.41 10.91
N ASP A 47 -0.43 13.56 11.43
CA ASP A 47 0.90 14.18 11.20
C ASP A 47 2.02 13.44 11.94
N ASP A 48 1.70 12.69 12.97
CA ASP A 48 2.61 11.82 13.72
C ASP A 48 2.94 10.51 12.98
N LEU A 49 2.16 10.14 11.97
CA LEU A 49 2.39 8.94 11.17
C LEU A 49 3.71 9.04 10.41
N LYS A 50 4.60 8.04 10.58
CA LYS A 50 5.90 7.99 9.90
C LYS A 50 6.02 6.70 9.10
N MET A 51 6.15 6.86 7.78
CA MET A 51 6.16 5.74 6.84
C MET A 51 7.32 5.84 5.85
N SER A 52 7.68 4.70 5.29
CA SER A 52 8.55 4.61 4.11
C SER A 52 7.73 4.28 2.87
N ILE A 53 8.19 4.76 1.72
CA ILE A 53 7.66 4.39 0.41
C ILE A 53 8.80 4.28 -0.59
N ASP A 54 8.84 3.16 -1.28
CA ASP A 54 9.69 2.96 -2.44
C ASP A 54 8.79 2.85 -3.67
N PHE A 55 9.15 3.50 -4.75
CA PHE A 55 8.50 3.24 -6.01
C PHE A 55 9.45 3.21 -7.19
N HIS A 56 9.16 2.29 -8.09
CA HIS A 56 9.85 2.11 -9.33
C HIS A 56 8.91 2.51 -10.47
N LEU A 57 9.31 3.53 -11.24
CA LEU A 57 8.55 4.06 -12.36
C LEU A 57 9.25 3.69 -13.68
N VAL A 58 8.55 2.99 -14.56
CA VAL A 58 9.02 2.62 -15.88
C VAL A 58 8.36 3.53 -16.91
N LEU A 59 9.14 4.43 -17.51
CA LEU A 59 8.68 5.26 -18.62
C LEU A 59 8.66 4.42 -19.90
N GLU A 60 7.46 4.20 -20.45
CA GLU A 60 7.27 3.30 -21.59
C GLU A 60 7.40 4.01 -22.93
N SER A 61 6.81 5.19 -23.03
CA SER A 61 6.83 6.01 -24.24
C SER A 61 6.62 7.47 -23.95
N VAL A 62 7.13 8.29 -24.83
CA VAL A 62 6.93 9.75 -24.88
C VAL A 62 6.26 10.08 -26.20
N SER A 63 5.17 10.83 -26.13
CA SER A 63 4.51 11.41 -27.31
C SER A 63 4.44 12.93 -27.20
N ARG A 64 4.38 13.61 -28.33
CA ARG A 64 4.30 15.07 -28.40
C ARG A 64 2.93 15.45 -28.94
N GLY A 65 2.13 16.09 -28.11
CA GLY A 65 0.82 16.64 -28.47
C GLY A 65 0.87 18.17 -28.46
N GLY A 66 1.13 18.79 -29.60
CA GLY A 66 1.35 20.25 -29.67
C GLY A 66 2.61 20.66 -28.92
N SER A 67 2.46 21.53 -27.89
CA SER A 67 3.56 21.98 -27.02
C SER A 67 3.79 21.10 -25.79
N GLN A 68 2.95 20.09 -25.57
CA GLN A 68 3.05 19.22 -24.39
C GLN A 68 3.76 17.90 -24.72
N ILE A 69 4.55 17.45 -23.76
CA ILE A 69 5.12 16.10 -23.72
C ILE A 69 4.17 15.24 -22.90
N ILE A 70 3.72 14.13 -23.47
CA ILE A 70 2.82 13.18 -22.82
C ILE A 70 3.60 11.90 -22.56
N ILE A 71 3.59 11.46 -21.31
CA ILE A 71 4.29 10.27 -20.84
C ILE A 71 3.28 9.15 -20.60
N ASN A 72 3.64 7.95 -21.06
CA ASN A 72 2.99 6.70 -20.62
C ASN A 72 3.98 5.94 -19.76
N ALA A 73 3.53 5.47 -18.61
CA ALA A 73 4.38 4.77 -17.66
C ALA A 73 3.61 3.67 -16.90
N GLN A 74 4.38 2.78 -16.28
CA GLN A 74 3.93 1.82 -15.27
C GLN A 74 4.69 2.08 -13.99
N ALA A 75 4.13 1.68 -12.83
CA ALA A 75 4.84 1.83 -11.56
C ALA A 75 4.56 0.67 -10.61
N ILE A 76 5.51 0.45 -9.72
CA ILE A 76 5.36 -0.40 -8.54
C ILE A 76 5.63 0.46 -7.32
N PHE A 77 4.73 0.38 -6.33
CA PHE A 77 4.89 1.04 -5.04
C PHE A 77 4.95 -0.02 -3.95
N THR A 78 5.86 0.14 -2.98
CA THR A 78 6.02 -0.79 -1.86
C THR A 78 6.60 -0.10 -0.63
N ASN A 79 6.28 -0.64 0.56
CA ASN A 79 6.98 -0.33 1.81
C ASN A 79 8.06 -1.37 2.15
N LYS A 80 8.42 -2.26 1.19
CA LYS A 80 9.32 -3.41 1.35
C LYS A 80 8.87 -4.45 2.38
N ARG A 81 7.63 -4.37 2.83
CA ARG A 81 7.03 -5.32 3.77
C ARG A 81 5.75 -5.92 3.18
N ASP A 82 4.63 -5.39 3.59
CA ASP A 82 3.30 -5.95 3.33
C ASP A 82 2.42 -5.10 2.41
N GLN A 83 2.91 -3.95 1.98
CA GLN A 83 2.21 -3.10 1.02
C GLN A 83 2.90 -3.14 -0.33
N TYR A 84 2.15 -3.60 -1.33
CA TYR A 84 2.61 -3.70 -2.70
C TYR A 84 1.48 -3.33 -3.67
N PHE A 85 1.72 -2.33 -4.49
CA PHE A 85 0.76 -1.87 -5.49
C PHE A 85 1.42 -1.80 -6.85
N TYR A 86 0.83 -2.48 -7.83
CA TYR A 86 1.24 -2.40 -9.22
C TYR A 86 0.26 -1.51 -10.00
N ALA A 87 0.78 -0.43 -10.58
CA ALA A 87 0.09 0.44 -11.51
C ALA A 87 0.41 0.01 -12.94
N LYS A 88 -0.53 -0.65 -13.61
CA LYS A 88 -0.36 -1.12 -15.00
C LYS A 88 -0.20 0.01 -16.02
N GLY A 89 -0.70 1.18 -15.70
CA GLY A 89 -0.58 2.32 -16.57
C GLY A 89 -0.91 3.62 -15.88
N ILE A 90 -0.20 4.65 -16.30
CA ILE A 90 -0.52 6.05 -16.08
C ILE A 90 -0.14 6.85 -17.30
N GLN A 91 -0.92 7.86 -17.62
CA GLN A 91 -0.61 8.86 -18.62
C GLN A 91 -0.69 10.25 -17.99
N PHE A 92 0.34 11.06 -18.21
CA PHE A 92 0.40 12.42 -17.69
C PHE A 92 1.20 13.34 -18.60
N PRO A 93 0.83 14.65 -18.69
CA PRO A 93 1.66 15.66 -19.32
C PRO A 93 2.87 15.98 -18.43
N TYR A 94 3.99 16.28 -19.03
CA TYR A 94 5.18 16.70 -18.33
C TYR A 94 5.87 17.87 -19.05
N SER A 95 6.38 18.79 -18.25
CA SER A 95 7.25 19.87 -18.71
C SER A 95 8.49 19.91 -17.81
N GLN A 96 9.66 20.01 -18.40
CA GLN A 96 10.90 20.06 -17.63
C GLN A 96 10.89 21.22 -16.62
N GLY A 97 11.19 20.93 -15.37
CA GLY A 97 11.17 21.90 -14.27
C GLY A 97 9.76 22.20 -13.71
N GLN A 98 8.73 21.48 -14.16
CA GLN A 98 7.39 21.57 -13.57
C GLN A 98 7.44 21.06 -12.12
N LYS A 99 6.94 21.90 -11.20
CA LYS A 99 6.80 21.48 -9.80
C LYS A 99 5.54 20.63 -9.63
N ILE A 100 5.66 19.54 -8.90
CA ILE A 100 4.52 18.73 -8.46
C ILE A 100 3.96 19.40 -7.20
N ILE A 101 2.71 19.82 -7.22
CA ILE A 101 2.09 20.57 -6.12
C ILE A 101 0.92 19.75 -5.57
N TYR A 102 0.90 19.57 -4.26
CA TYR A 102 -0.24 18.99 -3.57
C TYR A 102 -1.35 20.01 -3.41
N THR A 103 -2.51 19.72 -3.96
CA THR A 103 -3.75 20.47 -3.74
C THR A 103 -4.75 19.56 -3.04
N PRO A 104 -5.24 19.91 -1.84
CA PRO A 104 -6.28 19.14 -1.14
C PRO A 104 -7.61 19.10 -1.89
N SER A 105 -7.90 20.14 -2.68
CA SER A 105 -9.01 20.16 -3.64
C SER A 105 -8.62 19.35 -4.87
N PHE A 106 -9.54 18.56 -5.38
CA PHE A 106 -9.34 17.65 -6.51
C PHE A 106 -9.17 18.36 -7.86
N ASP A 107 -8.31 19.38 -7.93
CA ASP A 107 -7.80 19.85 -9.22
C ASP A 107 -6.87 18.75 -9.75
N LEU A 108 -7.31 18.09 -10.80
CA LEU A 108 -6.61 16.95 -11.40
C LEU A 108 -5.34 17.39 -12.12
N ASP A 109 -4.25 17.64 -11.37
CA ASP A 109 -2.92 17.42 -11.93
C ASP A 109 -2.70 15.92 -12.06
N PRO A 110 -2.53 15.36 -13.27
CA PRO A 110 -2.51 13.90 -13.46
C PRO A 110 -1.37 13.20 -12.70
N LEU A 111 -0.18 13.80 -12.61
CA LEU A 111 0.96 13.24 -11.90
C LEU A 111 0.77 13.35 -10.39
N ALA A 112 0.41 14.54 -9.88
CA ALA A 112 0.15 14.73 -8.46
C ALA A 112 -0.99 13.83 -7.96
N SER A 113 -2.08 13.73 -8.73
CA SER A 113 -3.22 12.84 -8.41
C SER A 113 -2.81 11.37 -8.36
N PHE A 114 -1.95 10.94 -9.28
CA PHE A 114 -1.40 9.59 -9.26
C PHE A 114 -0.59 9.32 -7.99
N LEU A 115 0.29 10.22 -7.61
CA LEU A 115 1.09 10.10 -6.39
C LEU A 115 0.20 10.14 -5.14
N ASN A 116 -0.81 11.04 -5.11
CA ASN A 116 -1.78 11.15 -4.02
C ASN A 116 -2.56 9.85 -3.80
N TYR A 117 -3.00 9.20 -4.88
CA TYR A 117 -3.71 7.93 -4.78
C TYR A 117 -2.91 6.90 -3.99
N TYR A 118 -1.61 6.73 -4.31
CA TYR A 118 -0.77 5.76 -3.59
C TYR A 118 -0.45 6.24 -2.18
N ALA A 119 -0.24 7.53 -1.95
CA ALA A 119 -0.11 8.07 -0.59
C ALA A 119 -1.33 7.70 0.27
N PHE A 120 -2.54 7.93 -0.23
CA PHE A 120 -3.77 7.57 0.49
C PHE A 120 -3.90 6.06 0.74
N MET A 121 -3.53 5.23 -0.23
CA MET A 121 -3.53 3.78 -0.06
C MET A 121 -2.55 3.32 1.03
N PHE A 122 -1.34 3.89 1.07
CA PHE A 122 -0.33 3.57 2.10
C PHE A 122 -0.76 4.05 3.49
N ILE A 123 -1.25 5.28 3.60
CA ILE A 123 -1.77 5.84 4.85
C ILE A 123 -2.95 4.98 5.36
N ALA A 124 -3.93 4.69 4.49
CA ALA A 124 -5.10 3.88 4.85
C ALA A 124 -4.71 2.51 5.39
N THR A 125 -3.81 1.83 4.68
CA THR A 125 -3.37 0.49 5.08
C THR A 125 -2.57 0.52 6.39
N ASN A 126 -1.79 1.59 6.62
CA ASN A 126 -1.05 1.76 7.87
C ASN A 126 -1.99 2.08 9.03
N LEU A 127 -2.97 2.97 8.87
CA LEU A 127 -3.95 3.28 9.92
C LEU A 127 -4.77 2.06 10.35
N ASP A 128 -5.01 1.11 9.45
CA ASP A 128 -5.64 -0.17 9.80
C ASP A 128 -4.79 -1.04 10.74
N THR A 129 -3.55 -0.70 11.02
CA THR A 129 -2.73 -1.38 12.05
C THR A 129 -2.81 -0.71 13.42
N TRP A 130 -3.26 0.55 13.48
CA TRP A 130 -3.36 1.34 14.71
C TRP A 130 -4.76 1.38 15.28
N GLU A 131 -5.77 1.41 14.40
CA GLU A 131 -7.18 1.50 14.77
C GLU A 131 -8.01 0.56 13.91
N TYR A 132 -9.00 -0.08 14.53
CA TYR A 132 -9.92 -0.96 13.81
C TYR A 132 -10.66 -0.19 12.71
N MET A 133 -10.41 -0.58 11.44
CA MET A 133 -10.92 0.12 10.25
C MET A 133 -10.48 1.59 10.13
N GLY A 134 -9.39 1.99 10.80
CA GLY A 134 -8.91 3.38 10.86
C GLY A 134 -8.59 4.01 9.50
N GLY A 135 -8.17 3.20 8.53
CA GLY A 135 -7.86 3.66 7.17
C GLY A 135 -9.07 4.01 6.29
N THR A 136 -10.32 3.87 6.79
CA THR A 136 -11.52 4.00 5.97
C THR A 136 -11.65 5.35 5.25
N SER A 137 -11.32 6.45 5.92
CA SER A 137 -11.37 7.81 5.36
C SER A 137 -10.41 7.96 4.17
N PHE A 138 -9.19 7.43 4.29
CA PHE A 138 -8.19 7.50 3.22
C PHE A 138 -8.49 6.56 2.05
N PHE A 139 -9.06 5.38 2.30
CA PHE A 139 -9.59 4.56 1.21
C PHE A 139 -10.72 5.29 0.46
N ASN A 140 -11.59 6.04 1.15
CA ASN A 140 -12.61 6.85 0.49
C ASN A 140 -11.96 7.92 -0.40
N ARG A 141 -10.97 8.67 0.10
CA ARG A 141 -10.21 9.66 -0.70
C ARG A 141 -9.58 9.03 -1.94
N ALA A 142 -8.97 7.84 -1.81
CA ALA A 142 -8.40 7.11 -2.95
C ALA A 142 -9.47 6.71 -3.98
N ILE A 143 -10.67 6.30 -3.52
CA ILE A 143 -11.80 5.95 -4.39
C ILE A 143 -12.32 7.20 -5.12
N GLU A 144 -12.57 8.29 -4.40
CA GLU A 144 -13.05 9.57 -4.96
C GLU A 144 -12.08 10.11 -6.01
N LEU A 145 -10.78 10.11 -5.70
CA LEU A 145 -9.74 10.53 -6.65
C LEU A 145 -9.73 9.64 -7.90
N SER A 146 -9.95 8.33 -7.72
CA SER A 146 -10.01 7.40 -8.86
C SER A 146 -11.27 7.61 -9.71
N ASP A 147 -12.41 7.98 -9.12
CA ASP A 147 -13.62 8.31 -9.85
C ASP A 147 -13.39 9.54 -10.72
N LEU A 148 -12.82 10.60 -10.17
CA LEU A 148 -12.45 11.81 -10.93
C LEU A 148 -11.45 11.50 -12.06
N GLY A 149 -10.46 10.67 -11.77
CA GLY A 149 -9.45 10.27 -12.76
C GLY A 149 -10.04 9.50 -13.94
N LYS A 150 -11.06 8.65 -13.72
CA LYS A 150 -11.73 7.91 -14.79
C LYS A 150 -12.47 8.84 -15.78
N ASP A 151 -13.01 9.94 -15.28
CA ASP A 151 -13.79 10.89 -16.05
C ASP A 151 -12.93 12.00 -16.69
N SER A 152 -11.61 11.97 -16.45
CA SER A 152 -10.67 12.96 -16.98
C SER A 152 -10.11 12.59 -18.35
N ASP A 153 -9.49 13.55 -19.03
CA ASP A 153 -8.71 13.34 -20.25
C ASP A 153 -7.50 12.39 -20.03
N TRP A 154 -7.12 12.17 -18.77
CA TRP A 154 -5.99 11.34 -18.35
C TRP A 154 -6.43 10.04 -17.66
N SER A 155 -7.45 9.40 -18.20
CA SER A 155 -8.16 8.25 -17.59
C SER A 155 -7.37 6.93 -17.53
N VAL A 156 -6.19 6.87 -18.15
CA VAL A 156 -5.36 5.64 -18.21
C VAL A 156 -5.06 5.06 -16.81
N GLY A 157 -5.52 3.84 -16.58
CA GLY A 157 -5.29 3.06 -15.35
C GLY A 157 -6.15 3.46 -14.14
N TRP A 158 -7.00 4.49 -14.22
CA TRP A 158 -7.81 4.92 -13.08
C TRP A 158 -8.94 3.94 -12.74
N ASP A 159 -9.49 3.22 -13.71
CA ASP A 159 -10.47 2.16 -13.45
C ASP A 159 -9.86 1.00 -12.62
N ASP A 160 -8.63 0.59 -12.92
CA ASP A 160 -7.92 -0.42 -12.13
C ASP A 160 -7.63 0.07 -10.69
N ARG A 161 -7.25 1.34 -10.51
CA ARG A 161 -7.06 1.97 -9.20
C ARG A 161 -8.36 2.03 -8.40
N TRP A 162 -9.45 2.41 -9.02
CA TRP A 162 -10.78 2.42 -8.42
C TRP A 162 -11.22 1.04 -7.94
N LYS A 163 -11.09 0.01 -8.80
CA LYS A 163 -11.39 -1.37 -8.44
C LYS A 163 -10.52 -1.86 -7.28
N LYS A 164 -9.23 -1.53 -7.30
CA LYS A 164 -8.27 -1.94 -6.28
C LYS A 164 -8.57 -1.33 -4.92
N SER A 165 -8.78 -0.02 -4.84
CA SER A 165 -9.09 0.67 -3.58
C SER A 165 -10.41 0.18 -2.98
N ARG A 166 -11.45 0.00 -3.79
CA ARG A 166 -12.73 -0.58 -3.34
C ARG A 166 -12.58 -1.99 -2.83
N LYS A 167 -11.83 -2.84 -3.55
CA LYS A 167 -11.59 -4.23 -3.15
C LYS A 167 -10.89 -4.31 -1.80
N ILE A 168 -9.84 -3.52 -1.57
CA ILE A 168 -9.11 -3.52 -0.29
C ILE A 168 -9.99 -2.95 0.82
N LYS A 169 -10.66 -1.81 0.60
CA LYS A 169 -11.57 -1.20 1.57
C LYS A 169 -12.67 -2.17 2.02
N SER A 170 -13.26 -2.92 1.08
CA SER A 170 -14.36 -3.85 1.36
C SER A 170 -13.93 -5.16 2.02
N ASN A 171 -12.64 -5.49 2.01
CA ASN A 171 -12.13 -6.70 2.65
C ASN A 171 -11.93 -6.46 4.16
N GLN A 172 -13.06 -6.40 4.87
CA GLN A 172 -13.09 -6.15 6.31
C GLN A 172 -12.31 -7.21 7.12
N TYR A 173 -12.27 -8.44 6.64
CA TYR A 173 -11.56 -9.53 7.34
C TYR A 173 -10.05 -9.34 7.31
N LEU A 174 -9.46 -9.03 6.15
CA LEU A 174 -8.03 -8.70 6.07
C LEU A 174 -7.68 -7.48 6.91
N ARG A 175 -8.51 -6.43 6.88
CA ARG A 175 -8.31 -5.21 7.66
C ARG A 175 -8.34 -5.50 9.16
N SER A 176 -9.30 -6.31 9.59
CA SER A 176 -9.41 -6.78 10.98
C SER A 176 -8.25 -7.69 11.40
N MET A 177 -7.83 -8.64 10.54
CA MET A 177 -6.66 -9.47 10.79
C MET A 177 -5.39 -8.64 10.99
N ARG A 178 -5.19 -7.61 10.17
CA ARG A 178 -4.05 -6.68 10.32
C ARG A 178 -4.10 -5.98 11.67
N PHE A 179 -5.22 -5.36 12.00
CA PHE A 179 -5.41 -4.69 13.28
C PHE A 179 -5.10 -5.63 14.46
N ASN A 180 -5.71 -6.80 14.48
CA ASN A 180 -5.56 -7.75 15.59
C ASN A 180 -4.13 -8.31 15.69
N TYR A 181 -3.46 -8.57 14.57
CA TYR A 181 -2.06 -8.99 14.60
C TYR A 181 -1.16 -7.91 15.22
N PHE A 182 -1.29 -6.64 14.82
CA PHE A 182 -0.49 -5.56 15.39
C PHE A 182 -0.88 -5.25 16.83
N THR A 183 -2.16 -5.33 17.19
CA THR A 183 -2.62 -5.25 18.59
C THR A 183 -1.95 -6.32 19.47
N ALA A 184 -1.82 -7.54 18.98
CA ALA A 184 -1.14 -8.61 19.70
C ALA A 184 0.35 -8.30 19.89
N LEU A 185 1.03 -7.76 18.85
CA LEU A 185 2.45 -7.38 18.94
C LEU A 185 2.66 -6.21 19.92
N ASP A 186 1.80 -5.19 19.88
CA ASP A 186 1.88 -4.04 20.78
C ASP A 186 1.68 -4.46 22.23
N ALA A 187 0.71 -5.34 22.50
CA ALA A 187 0.48 -5.89 23.84
C ALA A 187 1.65 -6.73 24.36
N LEU A 188 2.38 -7.42 23.46
CA LEU A 188 3.60 -8.16 23.83
C LEU A 188 4.80 -7.23 24.06
N GLY A 189 4.84 -6.09 23.41
CA GLY A 189 5.90 -5.08 23.55
C GLY A 189 5.69 -4.12 24.73
N ALA A 190 4.55 -4.18 25.43
CA ALA A 190 4.25 -3.34 26.57
C ALA A 190 5.13 -3.68 27.79
N GLU A 191 5.37 -2.69 28.67
CA GLU A 191 6.14 -2.91 29.93
C GLU A 191 5.48 -3.98 30.82
N GLU A 192 4.13 -4.02 30.86
CA GLU A 192 3.34 -5.05 31.49
C GLU A 192 2.55 -5.80 30.40
N VAL A 193 2.94 -7.03 30.12
CA VAL A 193 2.32 -7.86 29.09
C VAL A 193 0.95 -8.35 29.55
N ASP A 194 -0.12 -7.93 28.89
CA ASP A 194 -1.45 -8.52 29.06
C ASP A 194 -1.70 -9.63 28.05
N ILE A 195 -1.45 -10.86 28.46
CA ILE A 195 -1.63 -12.04 27.63
C ILE A 195 -3.10 -12.25 27.21
N THR A 196 -4.06 -11.66 27.92
CA THR A 196 -5.49 -11.75 27.58
C THR A 196 -5.78 -10.96 26.32
N ILE A 197 -5.20 -9.76 26.17
CA ILE A 197 -5.30 -8.96 24.95
C ILE A 197 -4.72 -9.74 23.76
N VAL A 198 -3.51 -10.30 23.94
CA VAL A 198 -2.84 -11.09 22.89
C VAL A 198 -3.71 -12.26 22.42
N LYS A 199 -4.24 -13.07 23.38
CA LYS A 199 -5.10 -14.20 23.05
C LYS A 199 -6.39 -13.79 22.36
N ASN A 200 -7.06 -12.73 22.82
CA ASN A 200 -8.29 -12.23 22.23
C ASN A 200 -8.04 -11.75 20.80
N ALA A 201 -6.98 -10.98 20.58
CA ALA A 201 -6.63 -10.48 19.25
C ALA A 201 -6.35 -11.66 18.29
N MET A 202 -5.59 -12.67 18.71
CA MET A 202 -5.29 -13.82 17.84
C MET A 202 -6.49 -14.76 17.66
N SER A 203 -7.47 -14.77 18.58
CA SER A 203 -8.75 -15.46 18.38
C SER A 203 -9.58 -14.78 17.31
N ILE A 204 -9.66 -13.44 17.31
CA ILE A 204 -10.34 -12.67 16.24
C ILE A 204 -9.62 -12.88 14.89
N PHE A 205 -8.30 -12.87 14.89
CA PHE A 205 -7.51 -13.17 13.69
C PHE A 205 -7.89 -14.53 13.09
N HIS A 206 -8.04 -15.57 13.92
CA HIS A 206 -8.49 -16.91 13.49
C HIS A 206 -9.87 -16.87 12.83
N GLU A 207 -10.86 -16.27 13.50
CA GLU A 207 -12.23 -16.17 13.00
C GLU A 207 -12.31 -15.39 11.69
N ASP A 208 -11.54 -14.31 11.57
CA ASP A 208 -11.45 -13.51 10.35
C ASP A 208 -10.85 -14.30 9.19
N LEU A 209 -9.75 -15.02 9.44
CA LEU A 209 -9.13 -15.88 8.42
C LEU A 209 -10.07 -16.99 7.96
N LEU A 210 -10.73 -17.66 8.89
CA LEU A 210 -11.72 -18.71 8.60
C LEU A 210 -12.90 -18.17 7.79
N THR A 211 -13.39 -16.99 8.16
CA THR A 211 -14.51 -16.35 7.45
C THR A 211 -14.10 -15.85 6.07
N LEU A 212 -12.90 -15.28 5.97
CA LEU A 212 -12.32 -14.82 4.71
C LEU A 212 -12.16 -15.99 3.74
N ASP A 213 -11.59 -17.11 4.18
CA ASP A 213 -11.42 -18.30 3.36
C ASP A 213 -12.77 -18.80 2.84
N LYS A 214 -13.77 -18.94 3.70
CA LYS A 214 -15.12 -19.40 3.32
C LYS A 214 -15.85 -18.48 2.35
N LYS A 215 -15.69 -17.15 2.50
CA LYS A 215 -16.46 -16.17 1.70
C LYS A 215 -15.74 -15.70 0.45
N MET A 216 -14.44 -15.60 0.49
CA MET A 216 -13.63 -14.98 -0.57
C MET A 216 -12.60 -15.93 -1.16
N GLY A 217 -12.31 -17.05 -0.48
CA GLY A 217 -11.22 -17.94 -0.82
C GLY A 217 -9.85 -17.26 -0.77
N SER A 218 -8.88 -17.87 -1.43
CA SER A 218 -7.53 -17.28 -1.53
C SER A 218 -7.55 -15.97 -2.31
N ASN A 219 -7.00 -14.90 -1.73
CA ASN A 219 -6.84 -13.62 -2.38
C ASN A 219 -5.44 -13.03 -2.20
N LYS A 220 -4.99 -12.31 -3.23
CA LYS A 220 -3.61 -11.81 -3.31
C LYS A 220 -3.24 -10.84 -2.18
N GLU A 221 -4.17 -10.02 -1.74
CA GLU A 221 -3.92 -9.02 -0.69
C GLU A 221 -3.65 -9.69 0.65
N THR A 222 -4.44 -10.73 1.00
CA THR A 222 -4.23 -11.50 2.22
C THR A 222 -2.95 -12.33 2.15
N LEU A 223 -2.69 -13.00 1.02
CA LEU A 223 -1.45 -13.76 0.84
C LEU A 223 -0.22 -12.85 0.92
N HIS A 224 -0.31 -11.61 0.43
CA HIS A 224 0.78 -10.65 0.51
C HIS A 224 1.06 -10.23 1.97
N PHE A 225 0.03 -10.01 2.76
CA PHE A 225 0.14 -9.76 4.20
C PHE A 225 0.76 -10.96 4.92
N LEU A 226 0.24 -12.17 4.70
CA LEU A 226 0.76 -13.39 5.30
C LEU A 226 2.23 -13.61 4.92
N LYS A 227 2.59 -13.43 3.64
CA LYS A 227 3.98 -13.55 3.18
C LYS A 227 4.94 -12.65 3.94
N ALA A 228 4.51 -11.45 4.32
CA ALA A 228 5.35 -10.51 5.05
C ALA A 228 5.58 -10.90 6.51
N TYR A 229 4.60 -11.59 7.12
CA TYR A 229 4.56 -11.81 8.57
C TYR A 229 4.44 -13.29 8.97
N HIS A 230 4.51 -14.24 8.03
CA HIS A 230 4.25 -15.66 8.29
C HIS A 230 5.10 -16.27 9.42
N GLU A 231 6.39 -15.91 9.52
CA GLU A 231 7.27 -16.42 10.57
C GLU A 231 6.82 -15.93 11.95
N SER A 232 6.62 -14.61 12.12
CA SER A 232 6.21 -14.05 13.41
C SER A 232 4.78 -14.40 13.78
N ILE A 233 3.87 -14.57 12.80
CA ILE A 233 2.53 -15.10 13.03
C ILE A 233 2.62 -16.54 13.54
N ALA A 234 3.41 -17.39 12.88
CA ALA A 234 3.56 -18.80 13.27
C ALA A 234 4.19 -18.95 14.67
N GLU A 235 5.22 -18.16 14.97
CA GLU A 235 5.85 -18.10 16.29
C GLU A 235 4.84 -17.71 17.37
N LEU A 236 4.08 -16.65 17.15
CA LEU A 236 3.06 -16.16 18.08
C LEU A 236 1.97 -17.20 18.33
N LEU A 237 1.44 -17.81 17.27
CA LEU A 237 0.41 -18.85 17.36
C LEU A 237 0.91 -20.08 18.11
N SER A 238 2.14 -20.50 17.87
CA SER A 238 2.76 -21.62 18.58
C SER A 238 2.95 -21.32 20.08
N ALA A 239 3.45 -20.12 20.41
CA ALA A 239 3.62 -19.68 21.80
C ALA A 239 2.28 -19.62 22.57
N LEU A 240 1.18 -19.30 21.88
CA LEU A 240 -0.17 -19.28 22.44
C LEU A 240 -0.87 -20.66 22.42
N ASN A 241 -0.25 -21.69 21.84
CA ASN A 241 -0.81 -23.01 21.59
C ASN A 241 -2.10 -22.99 20.72
N LEU A 242 -2.15 -22.09 19.72
CA LEU A 242 -3.27 -21.93 18.78
C LEU A 242 -3.04 -22.79 17.52
N LYS A 243 -2.99 -24.12 17.71
CA LYS A 243 -2.69 -25.08 16.64
C LYS A 243 -3.72 -25.07 15.51
N ASP A 244 -4.99 -24.89 15.81
CA ASP A 244 -6.07 -24.82 14.79
C ASP A 244 -5.84 -23.67 13.78
N THR A 245 -5.30 -22.55 14.24
CA THR A 245 -4.97 -21.42 13.36
C THR A 245 -3.76 -21.71 12.48
N LEU A 246 -2.75 -22.40 13.01
CA LEU A 246 -1.60 -22.86 12.22
C LEU A 246 -2.02 -23.86 11.13
N GLU A 247 -2.94 -24.79 11.45
CA GLU A 247 -3.50 -25.75 10.48
C GLU A 247 -4.29 -25.02 9.39
N LEU A 248 -5.08 -24.02 9.74
CA LEU A 248 -5.80 -23.19 8.79
C LEU A 248 -4.85 -22.41 7.87
N LEU A 249 -3.80 -21.79 8.41
CA LEU A 249 -2.78 -21.11 7.63
C LEU A 249 -2.04 -22.05 6.67
N LEU A 250 -1.74 -23.25 7.11
CA LEU A 250 -1.09 -24.28 6.30
C LEU A 250 -1.92 -24.63 5.06
N LEU A 251 -3.27 -24.59 5.18
CA LEU A 251 -4.18 -24.83 4.07
C LEU A 251 -4.39 -23.59 3.19
N TYR A 252 -4.39 -22.41 3.79
CA TYR A 252 -4.68 -21.15 3.09
C TYR A 252 -3.45 -20.58 2.37
N ASP A 253 -2.29 -20.58 3.01
CA ASP A 253 -1.03 -19.99 2.53
C ASP A 253 -0.01 -21.06 2.14
N HIS A 254 -0.21 -21.65 0.98
CA HIS A 254 0.61 -22.76 0.49
C HIS A 254 2.08 -22.39 0.29
N ASP A 255 2.40 -21.13 -0.02
CA ASP A 255 3.77 -20.68 -0.28
C ASP A 255 4.63 -20.78 0.99
N ASN A 256 4.04 -20.55 2.17
CA ASN A 256 4.71 -20.57 3.47
C ASN A 256 4.42 -21.84 4.31
N LYS A 257 3.83 -22.85 3.69
CA LYS A 257 3.43 -24.11 4.32
C LYS A 257 4.51 -24.73 5.21
N LYS A 258 5.77 -24.76 4.76
CA LYS A 258 6.89 -25.36 5.49
C LYS A 258 7.15 -24.68 6.84
N VAL A 259 6.92 -23.38 6.92
CA VAL A 259 7.07 -22.64 8.18
C VAL A 259 6.00 -23.08 9.16
N TYR A 260 4.73 -23.07 8.77
CA TYR A 260 3.62 -23.50 9.63
C TYR A 260 3.78 -24.96 10.11
N GLU A 261 4.20 -25.87 9.22
CA GLU A 261 4.50 -27.27 9.58
C GLU A 261 5.59 -27.40 10.64
N SER A 262 6.61 -26.55 10.63
CA SER A 262 7.70 -26.60 11.61
C SER A 262 7.22 -26.22 13.02
N TYR A 263 6.29 -25.26 13.12
CA TYR A 263 5.71 -24.83 14.40
C TYR A 263 4.61 -25.76 14.94
N LEU A 264 3.97 -26.56 14.07
CA LEU A 264 3.00 -27.57 14.49
C LEU A 264 3.67 -28.81 15.12
N LYS A 265 4.94 -29.09 14.79
CA LYS A 265 5.70 -30.26 15.29
C LYS A 265 6.38 -30.04 16.64
N ASN A 266 6.49 -28.77 17.02
CA ASN A 266 7.06 -28.36 18.30
C ASN A 266 5.96 -28.16 19.35
#